data_3e8ba96edab17aa6604d41135184cec1
#
_entry.id   3e8ba96edab17aa6604d41135184cec1
#
_cell.length_a   1.000
_cell.length_b   1.000
_cell.length_c   1.000
_cell.angle_alpha   90.00
_cell.angle_beta   90.00
_cell.angle_gamma   90.00
#
_symmetry.space_group_name_H-M   'P 1'
#
loop_
_entity.id
_entity.type
_entity.pdbx_description
1 polymer ?
#
loop_
_entity_poly.entity_id
_entity_poly.type
_entity_poly.pdbx_seq_one_letter_code
_entity_poly.pdbx_strand_id
1 'polypeptide(L)'
;GYDWYTRLFKRLPWYGRTGMVFGTAVAALIVLLGLIDMNFLWLFGKSPSMFNVKAPIQHVASEIYSADGKLIGKYYSENRTPVEYKDISPILIKTLVYTEDERFYHHFGIDFEGVFAAAKDFVTQGDARGASTITQQLVKNLFKVRSQYSTGLMGHIPGVKLLIMKAKEWITAVKIEMLYSKEDILTMYFNTVDFGSNAFGIKTACHTYF
;
A
#
# COMPACT_ATOMS: atom_id res chain seq x y z
N GLY A 1 4.50 27.81 -27.15
CA GLY A 1 4.23 26.38 -26.93
C GLY A 1 2.76 26.00 -26.78
N TYR A 2 1.87 26.91 -26.35
CA TYR A 2 0.44 26.63 -26.08
C TYR A 2 -0.42 26.52 -27.36
N ASP A 3 0.03 27.06 -28.45
CA ASP A 3 -0.77 27.20 -29.67
C ASP A 3 -1.07 25.89 -30.43
N TRP A 4 -0.16 24.90 -30.36
CA TRP A 4 -0.37 23.64 -31.07
C TRP A 4 -1.43 22.76 -30.38
N TYR A 5 -1.42 22.72 -29.05
CA TYR A 5 -2.39 21.93 -28.24
C TYR A 5 -3.81 22.47 -28.43
N THR A 6 -3.97 23.79 -28.32
CA THR A 6 -5.28 24.44 -28.52
C THR A 6 -5.78 24.32 -29.94
N ARG A 7 -4.90 24.39 -30.94
CA ARG A 7 -5.27 24.16 -32.35
C ARG A 7 -5.68 22.71 -32.61
N LEU A 8 -4.94 21.76 -32.06
CA LEU A 8 -5.28 20.34 -32.18
C LEU A 8 -6.61 20.06 -31.48
N PHE A 9 -6.78 20.53 -30.23
CA PHE A 9 -8.02 20.36 -29.44
C PHE A 9 -9.25 20.86 -30.18
N LYS A 10 -9.18 22.04 -30.82
CA LYS A 10 -10.30 22.62 -31.59
C LYS A 10 -10.65 21.82 -32.84
N ARG A 11 -9.71 21.12 -33.45
CA ARG A 11 -9.92 20.29 -34.66
C ARG A 11 -10.48 18.91 -34.38
N LEU A 12 -10.37 18.43 -33.15
CA LEU A 12 -10.84 17.09 -32.79
C LEU A 12 -12.37 17.06 -32.61
N PRO A 13 -13.01 15.95 -32.97
CA PRO A 13 -14.40 15.68 -32.60
C PRO A 13 -14.53 15.56 -31.09
N TRP A 14 -15.76 15.61 -30.55
CA TRP A 14 -16.00 15.64 -29.09
C TRP A 14 -15.32 14.48 -28.34
N TYR A 15 -15.34 13.26 -28.88
CA TYR A 15 -14.67 12.08 -28.28
C TYR A 15 -13.14 12.22 -28.29
N GLY A 16 -12.58 12.84 -29.33
CA GLY A 16 -11.15 13.14 -29.38
C GLY A 16 -10.74 14.19 -28.36
N ARG A 17 -11.59 15.20 -28.11
CA ARG A 17 -11.36 16.20 -27.03
C ARG A 17 -11.43 15.58 -25.65
N THR A 18 -12.39 14.71 -25.38
CA THR A 18 -12.50 13.99 -24.11
C THR A 18 -11.28 13.08 -23.90
N GLY A 19 -10.85 12.33 -24.92
CA GLY A 19 -9.65 11.51 -24.87
C GLY A 19 -8.38 12.32 -24.61
N MET A 20 -8.24 13.50 -25.23
CA MET A 20 -7.10 14.39 -25.02
C MET A 20 -7.06 14.98 -23.62
N VAL A 21 -8.22 15.40 -23.08
CA VAL A 21 -8.32 15.89 -21.68
C VAL A 21 -7.97 14.78 -20.70
N PHE A 22 -8.53 13.59 -20.88
CA PHE A 22 -8.26 12.42 -20.05
C PHE A 22 -6.77 12.04 -20.09
N GLY A 23 -6.18 11.93 -21.28
CA GLY A 23 -4.76 11.62 -21.45
C GLY A 23 -3.84 12.65 -20.79
N THR A 24 -4.18 13.94 -20.89
CA THR A 24 -3.43 15.02 -20.23
C THR A 24 -3.55 14.91 -18.71
N ALA A 25 -4.73 14.61 -18.18
CA ALA A 25 -4.95 14.44 -16.75
C ALA A 25 -4.16 13.25 -16.21
N VAL A 26 -4.15 12.11 -16.92
CA VAL A 26 -3.36 10.94 -16.55
C VAL A 26 -1.86 11.25 -16.57
N ALA A 27 -1.37 11.92 -17.61
CA ALA A 27 0.03 12.32 -17.70
C ALA A 27 0.43 13.27 -16.55
N ALA A 28 -0.41 14.25 -16.22
CA ALA A 28 -0.19 15.16 -15.11
C ALA A 28 -0.16 14.42 -13.76
N LEU A 29 -1.04 13.42 -13.57
CA LEU A 29 -1.03 12.57 -12.37
C LEU A 29 0.26 11.76 -12.25
N ILE A 30 0.73 11.14 -13.34
CA ILE A 30 1.99 10.39 -13.35
C ILE A 30 3.17 11.30 -13.00
N VAL A 31 3.24 12.49 -13.59
CA VAL A 31 4.28 13.48 -13.27
C VAL A 31 4.20 13.89 -11.79
N LEU A 32 3.01 14.15 -11.27
CA LEU A 32 2.81 14.50 -9.86
C LEU A 32 3.29 13.38 -8.92
N LEU A 33 2.92 12.13 -9.21
CA LEU A 33 3.39 10.98 -8.43
C LEU A 33 4.92 10.86 -8.48
N GLY A 34 5.54 11.09 -9.63
CA GLY A 34 7.00 11.13 -9.76
C GLY A 34 7.64 12.25 -8.92
N LEU A 35 7.06 13.44 -8.91
CA LEU A 35 7.54 14.56 -8.09
C LEU A 35 7.41 14.26 -6.58
N ILE A 36 6.34 13.57 -6.17
CA ILE A 36 6.15 13.11 -4.78
C ILE A 36 7.21 12.07 -4.41
N ASP A 37 7.45 11.07 -5.27
CA ASP A 37 8.42 10.01 -5.00
C ASP A 37 9.85 10.54 -4.89
N MET A 38 10.22 11.45 -5.79
CA MET A 38 11.53 12.11 -5.80
C MET A 38 11.69 13.17 -4.70
N ASN A 39 10.64 13.47 -3.93
CA ASN A 39 10.62 14.57 -2.95
C ASN A 39 11.11 15.89 -3.56
N PHE A 40 10.54 16.24 -4.71
CA PHE A 40 10.95 17.44 -5.47
C PHE A 40 10.95 18.69 -4.58
N LEU A 41 12.08 19.39 -4.52
CA LEU A 41 12.31 20.58 -3.69
C LEU A 41 11.93 20.40 -2.20
N TRP A 42 12.02 19.18 -1.67
CA TRP A 42 11.61 18.83 -0.29
C TRP A 42 10.14 19.12 0.04
N LEU A 43 9.31 19.31 -0.99
CA LEU A 43 7.89 19.66 -0.83
C LEU A 43 7.07 18.54 -0.21
N PHE A 44 7.41 17.27 -0.51
CA PHE A 44 6.58 16.11 -0.19
C PHE A 44 7.16 15.19 0.89
N GLY A 45 8.40 15.41 1.30
CA GLY A 45 9.12 14.52 2.20
C GLY A 45 9.55 13.21 1.53
N LYS A 46 10.51 12.50 2.14
CA LYS A 46 11.05 11.25 1.57
C LYS A 46 9.98 10.17 1.43
N SER A 47 10.08 9.38 0.37
CA SER A 47 9.30 8.15 0.15
C SER A 47 10.16 6.90 0.42
N PRO A 48 9.57 5.71 0.68
CA PRO A 48 10.32 4.47 0.75
C PRO A 48 11.12 4.24 -0.55
N SER A 49 12.43 4.07 -0.41
CA SER A 49 13.30 3.82 -1.56
C SER A 49 13.12 2.39 -2.07
N MET A 50 13.49 2.12 -3.33
CA MET A 50 13.50 0.75 -3.86
C MET A 50 14.40 -0.19 -3.04
N PHE A 51 15.49 0.34 -2.45
CA PHE A 51 16.36 -0.43 -1.57
C PHE A 51 15.63 -0.90 -0.31
N ASN A 52 14.88 0.00 0.34
CA ASN A 52 14.08 -0.34 1.53
C ASN A 52 12.96 -1.33 1.21
N VAL A 53 12.36 -1.21 0.03
CA VAL A 53 11.32 -2.12 -0.44
C VAL A 53 11.89 -3.51 -0.72
N LYS A 54 13.10 -3.60 -1.29
CA LYS A 54 13.77 -4.87 -1.63
C LYS A 54 14.24 -5.66 -0.40
N ALA A 55 14.51 -4.99 0.70
CA ALA A 55 14.92 -5.63 1.95
C ALA A 55 14.20 -4.99 3.14
N PRO A 56 12.89 -5.24 3.29
CA PRO A 56 12.13 -4.68 4.39
C PRO A 56 12.61 -5.25 5.72
N ILE A 57 12.87 -4.36 6.67
CA ILE A 57 13.26 -4.77 8.03
C ILE A 57 12.02 -5.31 8.74
N GLN A 58 12.04 -6.59 9.07
CA GLN A 58 11.02 -7.23 9.90
C GLN A 58 11.62 -7.50 11.28
N HIS A 59 11.01 -6.94 12.32
CA HIS A 59 11.39 -7.21 13.70
C HIS A 59 10.81 -8.57 14.12
N VAL A 60 11.67 -9.57 14.21
CA VAL A 60 11.31 -10.92 14.66
C VAL A 60 11.59 -11.04 16.16
N ALA A 61 10.74 -11.78 16.87
CA ALA A 61 10.97 -12.09 18.28
C ALA A 61 12.21 -12.99 18.43
N SER A 62 13.08 -12.67 19.38
CA SER A 62 14.17 -13.54 19.80
C SER A 62 13.68 -14.51 20.87
N GLU A 63 13.87 -15.79 20.66
CA GLU A 63 13.46 -16.82 21.62
C GLU A 63 14.67 -17.22 22.49
N ILE A 64 14.44 -17.32 23.80
CA ILE A 64 15.44 -17.70 24.80
C ILE A 64 15.14 -19.10 25.26
N TYR A 65 16.08 -20.02 25.06
CA TYR A 65 15.95 -21.41 25.45
C TYR A 65 16.90 -21.75 26.61
N SER A 66 16.47 -22.66 27.47
CA SER A 66 17.33 -23.28 28.47
C SER A 66 18.31 -24.27 27.82
N ALA A 67 19.33 -24.70 28.57
CA ALA A 67 20.31 -25.67 28.06
C ALA A 67 19.67 -27.02 27.68
N ASP A 68 18.53 -27.37 28.24
CA ASP A 68 17.74 -28.56 27.95
C ASP A 68 16.72 -28.32 26.82
N GLY A 69 16.79 -27.19 26.11
CA GLY A 69 15.96 -26.89 24.94
C GLY A 69 14.55 -26.41 25.24
N LYS A 70 14.24 -26.06 26.49
CA LYS A 70 12.92 -25.51 26.84
C LYS A 70 12.90 -24.01 26.63
N LEU A 71 11.81 -23.51 26.02
CA LEU A 71 11.58 -22.07 25.84
C LEU A 71 11.40 -21.42 27.23
N ILE A 72 12.33 -20.53 27.59
CA ILE A 72 12.26 -19.75 28.83
C ILE A 72 11.43 -18.49 28.64
N GLY A 73 11.56 -17.87 27.47
CA GLY A 73 10.86 -16.63 27.17
C GLY A 73 11.16 -16.09 25.78
N LYS A 74 10.47 -15.00 25.42
CA LYS A 74 10.70 -14.26 24.16
C LYS A 74 11.06 -12.82 24.47
N TYR A 75 12.07 -12.32 23.78
CA TYR A 75 12.45 -10.91 23.81
C TYR A 75 12.11 -10.27 22.46
N TYR A 76 11.24 -9.28 22.46
CA TYR A 76 10.75 -8.65 21.23
C TYR A 76 10.30 -7.20 21.47
N SER A 77 10.41 -6.39 20.43
CA SER A 77 9.71 -5.11 20.30
C SER A 77 8.30 -5.32 19.75
N GLU A 78 8.15 -6.31 18.85
CA GLU A 78 6.88 -6.78 18.28
C GLU A 78 6.84 -8.31 18.42
N ASN A 79 5.77 -8.84 19.05
CA ASN A 79 5.60 -10.28 19.18
C ASN A 79 5.22 -10.87 17.82
N ARG A 80 6.18 -11.42 17.11
CA ARG A 80 6.04 -11.90 15.74
C ARG A 80 6.77 -13.23 15.54
N THR A 81 6.03 -14.22 15.08
CA THR A 81 6.54 -15.52 14.64
C THR A 81 6.18 -15.70 13.17
N PRO A 82 7.16 -15.66 12.24
CA PRO A 82 6.86 -15.74 10.81
C PRO A 82 6.33 -17.12 10.41
N VAL A 83 5.56 -17.14 9.31
CA VAL A 83 5.08 -18.33 8.61
C VAL A 83 5.51 -18.29 7.15
N GLU A 84 5.66 -19.45 6.53
CA GLU A 84 5.84 -19.59 5.08
C GLU A 84 4.47 -19.69 4.40
N TYR A 85 4.39 -19.33 3.11
CA TYR A 85 3.13 -19.37 2.34
C TYR A 85 2.43 -20.74 2.40
N LYS A 86 3.21 -21.81 2.29
CA LYS A 86 2.70 -23.20 2.34
C LYS A 86 2.01 -23.57 3.66
N ASP A 87 2.35 -22.87 4.75
CA ASP A 87 1.81 -23.12 6.09
C ASP A 87 0.53 -22.33 6.36
N ILE A 88 0.16 -21.41 5.44
CA ILE A 88 -1.06 -20.61 5.55
C ILE A 88 -2.22 -21.40 4.96
N SER A 89 -3.32 -21.51 5.72
CA SER A 89 -4.52 -22.19 5.23
C SER A 89 -5.04 -21.55 3.93
N PRO A 90 -5.30 -22.33 2.87
CA PRO A 90 -5.88 -21.81 1.63
C PRO A 90 -7.25 -21.14 1.83
N ILE A 91 -8.01 -21.60 2.84
CA ILE A 91 -9.31 -20.96 3.19
C ILE A 91 -9.06 -19.55 3.73
N LEU A 92 -8.05 -19.38 4.57
CA LEU A 92 -7.70 -18.07 5.15
C LEU A 92 -7.26 -17.10 4.06
N ILE A 93 -6.43 -17.55 3.11
CA ILE A 93 -6.01 -16.75 1.95
C ILE A 93 -7.23 -16.31 1.13
N LYS A 94 -8.12 -17.24 0.79
CA LYS A 94 -9.33 -16.93 0.04
C LYS A 94 -10.22 -15.94 0.81
N THR A 95 -10.42 -16.16 2.10
CA THR A 95 -11.22 -15.25 2.92
C THR A 95 -10.64 -13.84 2.90
N LEU A 96 -9.33 -13.68 3.12
CA LEU A 96 -8.67 -12.38 3.05
C LEU A 96 -8.90 -11.69 1.69
N VAL A 97 -8.64 -12.41 0.61
CA VAL A 97 -8.78 -11.86 -0.75
C VAL A 97 -10.22 -11.44 -1.03
N TYR A 98 -11.20 -12.29 -0.72
CA TYR A 98 -12.61 -11.96 -0.98
C TYR A 98 -13.16 -10.83 -0.09
N THR A 99 -12.62 -10.66 1.12
CA THR A 99 -13.11 -9.62 2.03
C THR A 99 -12.42 -8.28 1.84
N GLU A 100 -11.11 -8.27 1.58
CA GLU A 100 -10.30 -7.06 1.56
C GLU A 100 -10.02 -6.56 0.14
N ASP A 101 -9.86 -7.48 -0.83
CA ASP A 101 -9.37 -7.14 -2.17
C ASP A 101 -9.72 -8.23 -3.19
N GLU A 102 -11.00 -8.35 -3.54
CA GLU A 102 -11.52 -9.41 -4.42
C GLU A 102 -10.75 -9.53 -5.75
N ARG A 103 -10.25 -8.41 -6.29
CA ARG A 103 -9.47 -8.35 -7.52
C ARG A 103 -7.96 -8.40 -7.32
N PHE A 104 -7.47 -8.82 -6.15
CA PHE A 104 -6.05 -8.85 -5.79
C PHE A 104 -5.13 -9.40 -6.88
N TYR A 105 -5.54 -10.48 -7.54
CA TYR A 105 -4.74 -11.14 -8.59
C TYR A 105 -4.80 -10.44 -9.95
N HIS A 106 -5.67 -9.42 -10.13
CA HIS A 106 -5.94 -8.79 -11.41
C HIS A 106 -5.40 -7.35 -11.53
N HIS A 107 -4.90 -6.78 -10.45
CA HIS A 107 -4.31 -5.44 -10.46
C HIS A 107 -2.85 -5.46 -10.01
N PHE A 108 -2.17 -4.33 -10.19
CA PHE A 108 -0.75 -4.13 -9.88
C PHE A 108 -0.58 -3.13 -8.73
N GLY A 109 -1.03 -3.52 -7.53
CA GLY A 109 -0.94 -2.72 -6.30
C GLY A 109 -2.00 -1.64 -6.13
N ILE A 110 -2.68 -1.22 -7.21
CA ILE A 110 -3.77 -0.26 -7.21
C ILE A 110 -4.95 -0.86 -7.98
N ASP A 111 -6.08 -0.97 -7.33
CA ASP A 111 -7.34 -1.36 -7.97
C ASP A 111 -8.09 -0.12 -8.42
N PHE A 112 -7.91 0.28 -9.69
CA PHE A 112 -8.57 1.45 -10.24
C PHE A 112 -10.09 1.30 -10.31
N GLU A 113 -10.61 0.11 -10.57
CA GLU A 113 -12.07 -0.13 -10.58
C GLU A 113 -12.65 0.10 -9.18
N GLY A 114 -12.00 -0.41 -8.14
CA GLY A 114 -12.38 -0.19 -6.75
C GLY A 114 -12.30 1.29 -6.35
N VAL A 115 -11.25 2.01 -6.79
CA VAL A 115 -11.12 3.44 -6.55
C VAL A 115 -12.26 4.22 -7.23
N PHE A 116 -12.60 3.92 -8.49
CA PHE A 116 -13.71 4.57 -9.19
C PHE A 116 -15.06 4.24 -8.56
N ALA A 117 -15.29 2.98 -8.16
CA ALA A 117 -16.50 2.57 -7.48
C ALA A 117 -16.67 3.31 -6.15
N ALA A 118 -15.61 3.37 -5.31
CA ALA A 118 -15.64 4.10 -4.04
C ALA A 118 -15.85 5.60 -4.23
N ALA A 119 -15.26 6.21 -5.26
CA ALA A 119 -15.48 7.61 -5.58
C ALA A 119 -16.93 7.89 -6.00
N LYS A 120 -17.53 6.99 -6.81
CA LYS A 120 -18.93 7.07 -7.20
C LYS A 120 -19.84 6.94 -5.98
N ASP A 121 -19.61 5.94 -5.12
CA ASP A 121 -20.41 5.71 -3.91
C ASP A 121 -20.34 6.93 -2.98
N PHE A 122 -19.17 7.53 -2.81
CA PHE A 122 -18.99 8.75 -2.03
C PHE A 122 -19.83 9.93 -2.57
N VAL A 123 -19.82 10.13 -3.90
CA VAL A 123 -20.60 11.22 -4.53
C VAL A 123 -22.10 10.96 -4.47
N THR A 124 -22.54 9.71 -4.59
CA THR A 124 -23.96 9.36 -4.68
C THR A 124 -24.62 9.07 -3.34
N GLN A 125 -23.89 8.54 -2.38
CA GLN A 125 -24.42 8.04 -1.11
C GLN A 125 -23.82 8.76 0.12
N GLY A 126 -22.78 9.58 -0.09
CA GLY A 126 -22.06 10.25 1.01
C GLY A 126 -21.18 9.35 1.85
N ASP A 127 -21.09 8.06 1.53
CA ASP A 127 -20.25 7.07 2.20
C ASP A 127 -19.37 6.36 1.19
N ALA A 128 -18.10 6.11 1.53
CA ALA A 128 -17.16 5.45 0.66
C ALA A 128 -16.74 4.11 1.25
N ARG A 129 -16.93 3.04 0.49
CA ARG A 129 -16.30 1.76 0.78
C ARG A 129 -14.78 1.88 0.81
N GLY A 130 -14.11 1.07 1.61
CA GLY A 130 -12.65 0.97 1.59
C GLY A 130 -12.16 0.52 0.20
N ALA A 131 -11.35 1.37 -0.46
CA ALA A 131 -10.75 1.05 -1.76
C ALA A 131 -9.24 0.79 -1.66
N SER A 132 -8.75 0.40 -0.47
CA SER A 132 -7.33 0.09 -0.27
C SER A 132 -7.08 -1.39 -0.53
N THR A 133 -6.13 -1.70 -1.42
CA THR A 133 -5.72 -3.07 -1.74
C THR A 133 -4.93 -3.72 -0.60
N ILE A 134 -4.81 -5.06 -0.63
CA ILE A 134 -3.96 -5.82 0.31
C ILE A 134 -2.52 -5.28 0.26
N THR A 135 -1.98 -5.00 -0.93
CA THR A 135 -0.62 -4.45 -1.09
C THR A 135 -0.48 -3.07 -0.45
N GLN A 136 -1.49 -2.20 -0.56
CA GLN A 136 -1.47 -0.88 0.10
C GLN A 136 -1.56 -1.00 1.63
N GLN A 137 -2.35 -1.95 2.14
CA GLN A 137 -2.41 -2.24 3.56
C GLN A 137 -1.08 -2.78 4.08
N LEU A 138 -0.42 -3.67 3.33
CA LEU A 138 0.92 -4.14 3.64
C LEU A 138 1.92 -2.98 3.71
N VAL A 139 1.94 -2.09 2.72
CA VAL A 139 2.79 -0.89 2.71
C VAL A 139 2.58 -0.04 3.96
N LYS A 140 1.34 0.22 4.31
CA LYS A 140 0.99 1.01 5.49
C LYS A 140 1.55 0.40 6.77
N ASN A 141 1.45 -0.93 6.93
CA ASN A 141 1.86 -1.64 8.13
C ASN A 141 3.38 -1.88 8.18
N LEU A 142 3.98 -2.31 7.06
CA LEU A 142 5.39 -2.69 6.98
C LEU A 142 6.33 -1.48 7.01
N PHE A 143 6.02 -0.44 6.24
CA PHE A 143 6.86 0.76 6.13
C PHE A 143 6.39 1.89 7.05
N LYS A 144 5.26 1.72 7.74
CA LYS A 144 4.68 2.76 8.62
C LYS A 144 4.67 4.13 7.94
N VAL A 145 4.28 4.17 6.65
CA VAL A 145 4.37 5.35 5.77
C VAL A 145 3.71 6.58 6.38
N ARG A 146 2.67 6.37 7.19
CA ARG A 146 1.93 7.46 7.83
C ARG A 146 2.61 8.03 9.08
N SER A 147 3.51 7.29 9.72
CA SER A 147 4.15 7.69 10.97
C SER A 147 5.65 7.97 10.85
N GLN A 148 6.36 7.23 9.98
CA GLN A 148 7.82 7.33 9.87
C GLN A 148 8.28 8.26 8.75
N TYR A 149 7.42 8.55 7.75
CA TYR A 149 7.79 9.39 6.62
C TYR A 149 7.14 10.77 6.72
N SER A 150 7.96 11.81 6.61
CA SER A 150 7.48 13.19 6.57
C SER A 150 6.69 13.48 5.30
N THR A 151 5.83 14.46 5.33
CA THR A 151 5.06 14.94 4.18
C THR A 151 5.61 16.24 3.61
N GLY A 152 6.82 16.65 4.05
CA GLY A 152 7.48 17.86 3.59
C GLY A 152 6.70 19.12 3.89
N LEU A 153 7.03 20.18 3.17
CA LEU A 153 6.37 21.51 3.35
C LEU A 153 4.88 21.46 3.00
N MET A 154 4.48 20.71 1.99
CA MET A 154 3.08 20.59 1.55
C MET A 154 2.19 19.90 2.58
N GLY A 155 2.75 19.07 3.45
CA GLY A 155 2.01 18.41 4.52
C GLY A 155 1.46 19.33 5.60
N HIS A 156 1.85 20.60 5.64
CA HIS A 156 1.29 21.61 6.55
C HIS A 156 -0.05 22.15 6.08
N ILE A 157 -0.41 21.93 4.81
CA ILE A 157 -1.68 22.38 4.25
C ILE A 157 -2.77 21.37 4.65
N PRO A 158 -3.88 21.82 5.28
CA PRO A 158 -4.98 20.95 5.67
C PRO A 158 -5.49 20.09 4.50
N GLY A 159 -5.68 18.81 4.72
CA GLY A 159 -6.11 17.83 3.70
C GLY A 159 -5.00 17.33 2.76
N VAL A 160 -4.00 18.14 2.42
CA VAL A 160 -2.90 17.76 1.51
C VAL A 160 -2.03 16.67 2.12
N LYS A 161 -1.81 16.67 3.43
CA LYS A 161 -1.07 15.63 4.15
C LYS A 161 -1.58 14.21 3.85
N LEU A 162 -2.89 14.01 3.92
CA LEU A 162 -3.50 12.70 3.65
C LEU A 162 -3.34 12.27 2.20
N LEU A 163 -3.45 13.21 1.25
CA LEU A 163 -3.23 12.94 -0.17
C LEU A 163 -1.80 12.53 -0.46
N ILE A 164 -0.81 13.23 0.13
CA ILE A 164 0.62 12.87 -0.01
C ILE A 164 0.88 11.48 0.56
N MET A 165 0.36 11.19 1.76
CA MET A 165 0.50 9.87 2.38
C MET A 165 -0.11 8.78 1.50
N LYS A 166 -1.31 9.00 0.95
CA LYS A 166 -1.97 8.04 0.08
C LYS A 166 -1.22 7.86 -1.24
N ALA A 167 -0.69 8.93 -1.82
CA ALA A 167 0.16 8.85 -3.01
C ALA A 167 1.42 8.00 -2.75
N LYS A 168 2.08 8.18 -1.60
CA LYS A 168 3.22 7.36 -1.19
C LYS A 168 2.86 5.89 -0.99
N GLU A 169 1.69 5.60 -0.40
CA GLU A 169 1.19 4.22 -0.30
C GLU A 169 1.02 3.60 -1.69
N TRP A 170 0.43 4.31 -2.64
CA TRP A 170 0.24 3.84 -4.02
C TRP A 170 1.56 3.58 -4.74
N ILE A 171 2.47 4.54 -4.69
CA ILE A 171 3.80 4.41 -5.32
C ILE A 171 4.56 3.22 -4.73
N THR A 172 4.54 3.08 -3.40
CA THR A 172 5.25 1.98 -2.73
C THR A 172 4.57 0.63 -2.98
N ALA A 173 3.25 0.58 -3.09
CA ALA A 173 2.52 -0.63 -3.47
C ALA A 173 2.92 -1.10 -4.87
N VAL A 174 3.02 -0.19 -5.85
CA VAL A 174 3.52 -0.53 -7.19
C VAL A 174 4.96 -1.04 -7.12
N LYS A 175 5.84 -0.41 -6.33
CA LYS A 175 7.22 -0.88 -6.15
C LYS A 175 7.29 -2.31 -5.57
N ILE A 176 6.41 -2.65 -4.62
CA ILE A 176 6.30 -4.02 -4.08
C ILE A 176 5.88 -5.00 -5.17
N GLU A 177 4.83 -4.70 -5.92
CA GLU A 177 4.33 -5.56 -6.99
C GLU A 177 5.34 -5.77 -8.13
N MET A 178 6.29 -4.83 -8.31
CA MET A 178 7.41 -5.01 -9.25
C MET A 178 8.47 -5.99 -8.76
N LEU A 179 8.59 -6.21 -7.46
CA LEU A 179 9.67 -6.96 -6.83
C LEU A 179 9.24 -8.33 -6.29
N TYR A 180 7.97 -8.49 -5.96
CA TYR A 180 7.45 -9.64 -5.23
C TYR A 180 6.26 -10.27 -5.95
N SER A 181 6.15 -11.59 -5.88
CA SER A 181 4.98 -12.32 -6.36
C SER A 181 3.76 -12.06 -5.46
N LYS A 182 2.58 -12.36 -5.96
CA LYS A 182 1.33 -12.29 -5.17
C LYS A 182 1.39 -13.17 -3.92
N GLU A 183 2.03 -14.33 -4.00
CA GLU A 183 2.24 -15.23 -2.87
C GLU A 183 3.19 -14.63 -1.83
N ASP A 184 4.27 -13.98 -2.26
CA ASP A 184 5.19 -13.26 -1.37
C ASP A 184 4.48 -12.11 -0.65
N ILE A 185 3.65 -11.34 -1.38
CA ILE A 185 2.88 -10.22 -0.83
C ILE A 185 1.90 -10.72 0.25
N LEU A 186 1.18 -11.81 -0.02
CA LEU A 186 0.29 -12.43 0.97
C LEU A 186 1.06 -12.94 2.19
N THR A 187 2.21 -13.58 1.96
CA THR A 187 3.08 -14.05 3.05
C THR A 187 3.55 -12.90 3.93
N MET A 188 4.03 -11.81 3.31
CA MET A 188 4.43 -10.61 4.03
C MET A 188 3.25 -9.99 4.77
N TYR A 189 2.06 -9.95 4.17
CA TYR A 189 0.85 -9.43 4.79
C TYR A 189 0.50 -10.20 6.06
N PHE A 190 0.37 -11.54 5.96
CA PHE A 190 0.06 -12.41 7.10
C PHE A 190 1.13 -12.39 8.20
N ASN A 191 2.38 -12.07 7.85
CA ASN A 191 3.47 -11.92 8.82
C ASN A 191 3.55 -10.51 9.43
N THR A 192 2.82 -9.51 8.89
CA THR A 192 3.03 -8.11 9.28
C THR A 192 1.83 -7.50 9.99
N VAL A 193 0.62 -7.94 9.67
CA VAL A 193 -0.62 -7.33 10.18
C VAL A 193 -0.70 -7.47 11.70
N ASP A 194 -1.10 -6.39 12.36
CA ASP A 194 -1.43 -6.35 13.77
C ASP A 194 -2.87 -6.86 13.97
N PHE A 195 -3.00 -7.96 14.70
CA PHE A 195 -4.28 -8.57 15.09
C PHE A 195 -4.75 -8.11 16.48
N GLY A 196 -4.11 -7.12 17.07
CA GLY A 196 -4.39 -6.65 18.43
C GLY A 196 -3.62 -7.44 19.49
N SER A 197 -3.73 -7.00 20.76
CA SER A 197 -3.05 -7.62 21.89
C SER A 197 -1.55 -7.87 21.70
N ASN A 198 -0.87 -6.98 20.95
CA ASN A 198 0.53 -7.13 20.55
C ASN A 198 0.82 -8.43 19.76
N ALA A 199 -0.18 -8.96 19.05
CA ALA A 199 -0.06 -10.15 18.21
C ALA A 199 0.15 -9.73 16.76
N PHE A 200 1.42 -9.63 16.36
CA PHE A 200 1.82 -9.32 14.98
C PHE A 200 2.00 -10.61 14.18
N GLY A 201 1.27 -10.69 13.08
CA GLY A 201 1.25 -11.85 12.20
C GLY A 201 0.32 -12.96 12.67
N ILE A 202 -0.12 -13.75 11.68
CA ILE A 202 -1.19 -14.74 11.86
C ILE A 202 -0.83 -15.84 12.87
N LYS A 203 0.41 -16.33 12.86
CA LYS A 203 0.82 -17.41 13.77
C LYS A 203 0.78 -16.95 15.22
N THR A 204 1.26 -15.74 15.48
CA THR A 204 1.18 -15.17 16.85
C THR A 204 -0.28 -14.93 17.24
N ALA A 205 -1.10 -14.44 16.32
CA ALA A 205 -2.54 -14.26 16.57
C ALA A 205 -3.24 -15.59 16.91
N CYS A 206 -2.97 -16.65 16.16
CA CYS A 206 -3.51 -17.97 16.46
C CYS A 206 -3.13 -18.45 17.87
N HIS A 207 -1.88 -18.27 18.28
CA HIS A 207 -1.45 -18.65 19.64
C HIS A 207 -1.99 -17.75 20.75
N THR A 208 -2.41 -16.53 20.41
CA THR A 208 -2.93 -15.57 21.40
C THR A 208 -4.43 -15.78 21.64
N TYR A 209 -5.16 -16.17 20.61
CA TYR A 209 -6.64 -16.20 20.65
C TYR A 209 -7.23 -17.61 20.71
N PHE A 210 -6.45 -18.65 20.37
CA PHE A 210 -6.85 -20.07 20.34
C PHE A 210 -5.85 -20.94 21.09
#